data_6c40cfdd89f85fdebf43466f28a63789
#
_entry.id   6c40cfdd89f85fdebf43466f28a63789
#
_cell.length_a   1.000
_cell.length_b   1.000
_cell.length_c   1.000
_cell.angle_alpha   90.00
_cell.angle_beta   90.00
_cell.angle_gamma   90.00
#
_symmetry.space_group_name_H-M   'P 1'
#
loop_
_entity.id
_entity.type
_entity.pdbx_description
1 polymer ?
#
loop_
_entity_poly.entity_id
_entity_poly.type
_entity_poly.pdbx_seq_one_letter_code
_entity_poly.pdbx_strand_id
1 'polypeptide(L)'
;MNNGGNLSAIILAAGLGKRMKSEIPKVLHQICFKPILYYILKSVSALNPENIFVVVGHKSELVRQFLSSDFPDAVAVRQENQLGTAHAVGVVRKYYDKLSDNCLILPGDMPMILPETLEAVISSTAKKGYETSAALLTSVVADPFGYGRIIRGPDGNIVKIVEEKDATDTEKLINEINTSVYFFKKKILFEYLENIGSKNSQKEFYLTDIVENLVKSGQQVSGYIAQDSIEAEGINDRVQLAVLEKAMQKRINREHMLSGVTFKDPGTSFVSPETVIGKDTIIEPSCFIKGNTNIGQNCIIGPFAQIEDCRIGSGTKINKSVLQGAVIGNLNNIGPTSYIRPGTVTADNVKIGACCEIKKSRISDNSKVPHLSYIGDAQVGAGVNIGAGTITCNYDGFLKNKTIIEDGVFIGSDTMLVAPVRIGKGAITAAGSAIVEDVPDECLAIERSKQANIEKGAVKFREKKEKQKLQQNRQPENK
;
A
#
# COMPACT_ATOMS: atom_id res chain seq x y z
N MET A 1 -8.34 -29.82 9.62
CA MET A 1 -7.33 -30.47 10.49
C MET A 1 -6.10 -29.58 10.47
N ASN A 2 -5.71 -29.00 11.62
CA ASN A 2 -4.55 -28.12 11.72
C ASN A 2 -3.25 -28.92 11.50
N ASN A 3 -2.73 -28.93 10.28
CA ASN A 3 -1.41 -29.47 9.96
C ASN A 3 -0.31 -28.41 10.05
N GLY A 4 -0.54 -27.30 10.76
CA GLY A 4 0.38 -26.18 10.83
C GLY A 4 1.73 -26.42 11.53
N GLY A 5 1.88 -27.52 12.27
CA GLY A 5 3.04 -27.77 13.12
C GLY A 5 4.19 -28.58 12.48
N ASN A 6 4.25 -28.77 11.15
CA ASN A 6 5.34 -29.51 10.50
C ASN A 6 5.60 -29.01 9.07
N LEU A 7 5.62 -27.71 8.88
CA LEU A 7 5.83 -27.05 7.59
C LEU A 7 6.86 -25.94 7.71
N SER A 8 7.84 -25.91 6.83
CA SER A 8 8.71 -24.76 6.59
C SER A 8 8.50 -24.24 5.18
N ALA A 9 8.52 -22.92 5.02
CA ALA A 9 8.40 -22.26 3.72
C ALA A 9 9.75 -21.70 3.27
N ILE A 10 10.07 -21.85 1.98
CA ILE A 10 11.27 -21.31 1.34
C ILE A 10 10.84 -20.43 0.16
N ILE A 11 11.03 -19.13 0.30
CA ILE A 11 10.63 -18.15 -0.71
C ILE A 11 11.85 -17.70 -1.51
N LEU A 12 11.81 -17.88 -2.83
CA LEU A 12 12.93 -17.57 -3.73
C LEU A 12 12.83 -16.11 -4.22
N ALA A 13 13.57 -15.21 -3.58
CA ALA A 13 13.58 -13.77 -3.85
C ALA A 13 14.96 -13.25 -4.31
N ALA A 14 15.87 -14.14 -4.76
CA ALA A 14 17.25 -13.79 -5.12
C ALA A 14 17.44 -13.35 -6.59
N GLY A 15 16.42 -13.40 -7.42
CA GLY A 15 16.48 -13.08 -8.84
C GLY A 15 16.90 -11.64 -9.12
N LEU A 16 17.74 -11.42 -10.15
CA LEU A 16 18.29 -10.11 -10.51
C LEU A 16 17.25 -9.11 -11.04
N GLY A 17 16.11 -9.57 -11.52
CA GLY A 17 15.04 -8.71 -12.01
C GLY A 17 15.41 -7.74 -13.14
N LYS A 18 16.37 -8.09 -14.01
CA LYS A 18 16.92 -7.22 -15.07
C LYS A 18 15.85 -6.58 -15.97
N ARG A 19 14.76 -7.30 -16.25
CA ARG A 19 13.64 -6.84 -17.07
C ARG A 19 12.83 -5.69 -16.42
N MET A 20 12.91 -5.54 -15.09
CA MET A 20 12.27 -4.44 -14.37
C MET A 20 12.94 -3.07 -14.62
N LYS A 21 14.19 -3.07 -15.11
CA LYS A 21 14.99 -1.85 -15.36
C LYS A 21 14.95 -0.90 -14.15
N SER A 22 15.26 -1.40 -12.97
CA SER A 22 15.09 -0.72 -11.69
C SER A 22 16.24 -0.97 -10.74
N GLU A 23 16.52 0.04 -9.91
CA GLU A 23 17.42 -0.07 -8.78
C GLU A 23 16.77 -0.78 -7.57
N ILE A 24 15.44 -0.90 -7.54
CA ILE A 24 14.71 -1.59 -6.49
C ILE A 24 14.64 -3.08 -6.84
N PRO A 25 14.91 -4.01 -5.88
CA PRO A 25 14.70 -5.44 -6.08
C PRO A 25 13.29 -5.74 -6.60
N LYS A 26 13.18 -6.64 -7.56
CA LYS A 26 11.91 -7.01 -8.20
C LYS A 26 10.78 -7.23 -7.19
N VAL A 27 11.05 -7.98 -6.16
CA VAL A 27 10.07 -8.38 -5.13
C VAL A 27 9.62 -7.24 -4.21
N LEU A 28 10.28 -6.08 -4.25
CA LEU A 28 9.93 -4.89 -3.48
C LEU A 28 9.15 -3.85 -4.30
N HIS A 29 8.90 -4.08 -5.59
CA HIS A 29 7.95 -3.24 -6.32
C HIS A 29 6.54 -3.39 -5.74
N GLN A 30 5.81 -2.29 -5.70
CA GLN A 30 4.51 -2.24 -5.02
C GLN A 30 3.36 -2.63 -5.94
N ILE A 31 2.38 -3.30 -5.35
CA ILE A 31 1.03 -3.55 -5.87
C ILE A 31 0.06 -3.12 -4.77
N CYS A 32 -0.91 -2.30 -5.08
CA CYS A 32 -1.88 -1.78 -4.10
C CYS A 32 -1.20 -1.33 -2.80
N PHE A 33 -0.11 -0.55 -2.95
CA PHE A 33 0.69 0.07 -1.88
C PHE A 33 1.54 -0.86 -1.03
N LYS A 34 1.61 -2.16 -1.34
CA LYS A 34 2.47 -3.14 -0.63
C LYS A 34 3.47 -3.80 -1.58
N PRO A 35 4.68 -4.15 -1.12
CA PRO A 35 5.63 -4.91 -1.92
C PRO A 35 5.03 -6.23 -2.44
N ILE A 36 5.45 -6.67 -3.62
CA ILE A 36 5.07 -7.99 -4.16
C ILE A 36 5.28 -9.10 -3.12
N LEU A 37 6.43 -9.10 -2.47
CA LEU A 37 6.80 -10.09 -1.45
C LEU A 37 5.86 -10.10 -0.24
N TYR A 38 5.23 -8.96 0.09
CA TYR A 38 4.25 -8.86 1.17
C TYR A 38 3.10 -9.86 0.99
N TYR A 39 2.54 -9.92 -0.22
CA TYR A 39 1.38 -10.79 -0.51
C TYR A 39 1.74 -12.26 -0.39
N ILE A 40 2.91 -12.66 -0.88
CA ILE A 40 3.39 -14.04 -0.79
C ILE A 40 3.61 -14.43 0.67
N LEU A 41 4.27 -13.56 1.44
CA LEU A 41 4.49 -13.79 2.86
C LEU A 41 3.16 -13.88 3.64
N LYS A 42 2.18 -13.05 3.31
CA LYS A 42 0.84 -13.13 3.91
C LYS A 42 0.15 -14.46 3.61
N SER A 43 0.16 -14.90 2.35
CA SER A 43 -0.44 -16.18 1.96
C SER A 43 0.26 -17.37 2.64
N VAL A 44 1.58 -17.34 2.72
CA VAL A 44 2.37 -18.37 3.42
C VAL A 44 2.12 -18.35 4.93
N SER A 45 2.10 -17.16 5.55
CA SER A 45 1.87 -17.02 7.00
C SER A 45 0.49 -17.55 7.44
N ALA A 46 -0.51 -17.50 6.56
CA ALA A 46 -1.84 -18.05 6.85
C ALA A 46 -1.83 -19.58 7.04
N LEU A 47 -0.81 -20.29 6.49
CA LEU A 47 -0.60 -21.72 6.70
C LEU A 47 0.03 -22.05 8.07
N ASN A 48 0.40 -21.04 8.86
CA ASN A 48 1.10 -21.18 10.14
C ASN A 48 2.36 -22.08 10.08
N PRO A 49 3.31 -21.83 9.17
CA PRO A 49 4.55 -22.59 9.10
C PRO A 49 5.40 -22.36 10.34
N GLU A 50 6.19 -23.36 10.76
CA GLU A 50 7.15 -23.22 11.86
C GLU A 50 8.27 -22.23 11.53
N ASN A 51 8.69 -22.20 10.27
CA ASN A 51 9.73 -21.28 9.81
C ASN A 51 9.47 -20.80 8.39
N ILE A 52 9.85 -19.54 8.13
CA ILE A 52 9.83 -18.94 6.80
C ILE A 52 11.26 -18.49 6.46
N PHE A 53 11.83 -19.06 5.41
CA PHE A 53 13.13 -18.68 4.87
C PHE A 53 12.94 -17.91 3.56
N VAL A 54 13.50 -16.71 3.48
CA VAL A 54 13.47 -15.89 2.25
C VAL A 54 14.88 -15.86 1.67
N VAL A 55 15.06 -16.50 0.52
CA VAL A 55 16.35 -16.51 -0.18
C VAL A 55 16.52 -15.20 -0.92
N VAL A 56 17.52 -14.41 -0.51
CA VAL A 56 17.77 -13.06 -1.02
C VAL A 56 19.11 -13.00 -1.77
N GLY A 57 19.21 -12.16 -2.79
CA GLY A 57 20.39 -12.03 -3.64
C GLY A 57 20.93 -10.60 -3.70
N HIS A 58 20.95 -10.05 -4.90
CA HIS A 58 21.39 -8.67 -5.14
C HIS A 58 20.56 -7.66 -4.33
N LYS A 59 21.23 -6.67 -3.70
CA LYS A 59 20.58 -5.65 -2.82
C LYS A 59 19.77 -6.27 -1.69
N SER A 60 20.24 -7.39 -1.14
CA SER A 60 19.59 -8.11 -0.03
C SER A 60 19.26 -7.23 1.18
N GLU A 61 19.98 -6.14 1.40
CA GLU A 61 19.77 -5.22 2.53
C GLU A 61 18.38 -4.58 2.52
N LEU A 62 17.89 -4.18 1.33
CA LEU A 62 16.54 -3.62 1.21
C LEU A 62 15.45 -4.64 1.54
N VAL A 63 15.65 -5.89 1.09
CA VAL A 63 14.70 -6.98 1.40
C VAL A 63 14.78 -7.32 2.90
N ARG A 64 15.97 -7.34 3.50
CA ARG A 64 16.13 -7.57 4.96
C ARG A 64 15.45 -6.48 5.78
N GLN A 65 15.60 -5.21 5.39
CA GLN A 65 14.95 -4.10 6.06
C GLN A 65 13.42 -4.25 6.01
N PHE A 66 12.86 -4.59 4.85
CA PHE A 66 11.44 -4.89 4.72
C PHE A 66 11.01 -6.06 5.61
N LEU A 67 11.75 -7.17 5.61
CA LEU A 67 11.41 -8.32 6.45
C LEU A 67 11.45 -7.97 7.94
N SER A 68 12.47 -7.24 8.41
CA SER A 68 12.56 -6.86 9.83
C SER A 68 11.44 -5.93 10.29
N SER A 69 10.85 -5.12 9.40
CA SER A 69 9.72 -4.26 9.77
C SER A 69 8.36 -4.95 9.72
N ASP A 70 8.12 -5.76 8.67
CA ASP A 70 6.78 -6.29 8.38
C ASP A 70 6.64 -7.80 8.69
N PHE A 71 7.75 -8.56 8.69
CA PHE A 71 7.78 -10.00 8.92
C PHE A 71 9.02 -10.41 9.73
N PRO A 72 9.15 -9.98 11.00
CA PRO A 72 10.37 -10.16 11.81
C PRO A 72 10.73 -11.63 12.06
N ASP A 73 9.78 -12.55 11.97
CA ASP A 73 10.00 -13.97 12.14
C ASP A 73 10.55 -14.65 10.86
N ALA A 74 10.57 -13.96 9.72
CA ALA A 74 11.10 -14.50 8.48
C ALA A 74 12.65 -14.37 8.42
N VAL A 75 13.32 -15.47 8.12
CA VAL A 75 14.79 -15.56 8.08
C VAL A 75 15.31 -15.27 6.67
N ALA A 76 16.03 -14.17 6.48
CA ALA A 76 16.68 -13.86 5.21
C ALA A 76 17.96 -14.72 5.02
N VAL A 77 18.00 -15.51 3.95
CA VAL A 77 19.12 -16.38 3.60
C VAL A 77 19.79 -15.86 2.32
N ARG A 78 21.07 -15.49 2.40
CA ARG A 78 21.75 -14.91 1.25
C ARG A 78 22.22 -15.99 0.27
N GLN A 79 21.91 -15.83 -1.01
CA GLN A 79 22.48 -16.52 -2.15
C GLN A 79 23.55 -15.61 -2.78
N GLU A 80 24.82 -15.98 -2.62
CA GLU A 80 25.95 -15.17 -3.13
C GLU A 80 26.00 -15.17 -4.67
N ASN A 81 25.91 -16.35 -5.26
CA ASN A 81 25.95 -16.56 -6.70
C ASN A 81 24.60 -17.08 -7.19
N GLN A 82 24.01 -16.43 -8.20
CA GLN A 82 22.75 -16.86 -8.80
C GLN A 82 23.01 -17.98 -9.83
N LEU A 83 23.17 -19.21 -9.33
CA LEU A 83 23.46 -20.40 -10.13
C LEU A 83 22.22 -21.25 -10.46
N GLY A 84 21.03 -20.70 -10.29
CA GLY A 84 19.76 -21.36 -10.57
C GLY A 84 18.89 -21.60 -9.33
N THR A 85 17.68 -22.12 -9.56
CA THR A 85 16.65 -22.29 -8.54
C THR A 85 16.97 -23.40 -7.53
N ALA A 86 17.58 -24.50 -7.97
CA ALA A 86 18.04 -25.55 -7.06
C ALA A 86 19.15 -25.04 -6.13
N HIS A 87 20.10 -24.26 -6.66
CA HIS A 87 21.13 -23.63 -5.83
C HIS A 87 20.51 -22.66 -4.81
N ALA A 88 19.47 -21.90 -5.20
CA ALA A 88 18.75 -21.00 -4.28
C ALA A 88 18.10 -21.77 -3.11
N VAL A 89 17.52 -22.93 -3.36
CA VAL A 89 17.01 -23.80 -2.29
C VAL A 89 18.17 -24.39 -1.47
N GLY A 90 19.24 -24.79 -2.15
CA GLY A 90 20.43 -25.42 -1.53
C GLY A 90 21.08 -24.55 -0.45
N VAL A 91 21.10 -23.20 -0.58
CA VAL A 91 21.68 -22.31 0.45
C VAL A 91 20.94 -22.36 1.78
N VAL A 92 19.69 -22.86 1.80
CA VAL A 92 18.90 -23.03 3.03
C VAL A 92 19.35 -24.27 3.81
N ARG A 93 20.19 -25.17 3.22
CA ARG A 93 20.69 -26.39 3.87
C ARG A 93 21.41 -26.13 5.19
N LYS A 94 22.06 -24.99 5.34
CA LYS A 94 22.69 -24.59 6.62
C LYS A 94 21.71 -24.48 7.80
N TYR A 95 20.41 -24.45 7.51
CA TYR A 95 19.34 -24.48 8.50
C TYR A 95 18.57 -25.81 8.53
N TYR A 96 19.17 -26.91 8.00
CA TYR A 96 18.50 -28.20 7.86
C TYR A 96 17.81 -28.67 9.14
N ASP A 97 18.46 -28.52 10.30
CA ASP A 97 17.91 -28.92 11.61
C ASP A 97 16.76 -28.04 12.09
N LYS A 98 16.60 -26.85 11.52
CA LYS A 98 15.49 -25.93 11.78
C LYS A 98 14.33 -26.11 10.80
N LEU A 99 14.56 -26.85 9.70
CA LEU A 99 13.51 -27.12 8.73
C LEU A 99 12.59 -28.22 9.27
N SER A 100 11.30 -28.00 9.16
CA SER A 100 10.26 -29.01 9.41
C SER A 100 10.38 -30.15 8.38
N ASP A 101 9.69 -31.27 8.61
CA ASP A 101 9.74 -32.41 7.69
C ASP A 101 9.13 -32.12 6.32
N ASN A 102 8.31 -31.09 6.23
CA ASN A 102 7.67 -30.64 5.01
C ASN A 102 8.22 -29.27 4.60
N CYS A 103 8.56 -29.12 3.33
CA CYS A 103 9.08 -27.88 2.74
C CYS A 103 8.17 -27.42 1.61
N LEU A 104 7.63 -26.22 1.73
CA LEU A 104 6.90 -25.52 0.67
C LEU A 104 7.84 -24.48 0.03
N ILE A 105 8.05 -24.58 -1.26
CA ILE A 105 8.95 -23.68 -2.00
C ILE A 105 8.12 -22.84 -2.96
N LEU A 106 8.34 -21.51 -2.93
CA LEU A 106 7.59 -20.56 -3.76
C LEU A 106 8.53 -19.53 -4.40
N PRO A 107 8.26 -19.07 -5.64
CA PRO A 107 8.90 -17.88 -6.17
C PRO A 107 8.41 -16.61 -5.45
N GLY A 108 9.30 -15.64 -5.27
CA GLY A 108 9.01 -14.38 -4.57
C GLY A 108 8.28 -13.32 -5.40
N ASP A 109 7.75 -13.67 -6.56
CA ASP A 109 7.16 -12.75 -7.54
C ASP A 109 5.73 -13.09 -8.00
N MET A 110 5.04 -13.99 -7.27
CA MET A 110 3.66 -14.43 -7.55
C MET A 110 2.68 -13.88 -6.50
N PRO A 111 2.32 -12.59 -6.54
CA PRO A 111 1.54 -11.94 -5.47
C PRO A 111 0.09 -12.40 -5.39
N MET A 112 -0.42 -13.07 -6.43
CA MET A 112 -1.82 -13.45 -6.51
C MET A 112 -2.10 -14.83 -5.89
N ILE A 113 -1.08 -15.58 -5.43
CA ILE A 113 -1.24 -16.90 -4.84
C ILE A 113 -2.09 -16.85 -3.55
N LEU A 114 -3.06 -17.75 -3.43
CA LEU A 114 -3.94 -17.82 -2.28
C LEU A 114 -3.50 -18.90 -1.27
N PRO A 115 -3.78 -18.72 0.02
CA PRO A 115 -3.52 -19.74 1.04
C PRO A 115 -4.22 -21.08 0.73
N GLU A 116 -5.47 -21.04 0.27
CA GLU A 116 -6.28 -22.20 -0.05
C GLU A 116 -5.66 -23.03 -1.20
N THR A 117 -5.05 -22.37 -2.16
CA THR A 117 -4.34 -23.03 -3.25
C THR A 117 -3.07 -23.71 -2.77
N LEU A 118 -2.32 -23.07 -1.86
CA LEU A 118 -1.15 -23.68 -1.21
C LEU A 118 -1.54 -24.89 -0.35
N GLU A 119 -2.61 -24.80 0.42
CA GLU A 119 -3.17 -25.94 1.18
C GLU A 119 -3.59 -27.10 0.26
N ALA A 120 -4.18 -26.79 -0.89
CA ALA A 120 -4.59 -27.79 -1.86
C ALA A 120 -3.38 -28.52 -2.48
N VAL A 121 -2.27 -27.80 -2.76
CA VAL A 121 -1.01 -28.41 -3.20
C VAL A 121 -0.47 -29.37 -2.15
N ILE A 122 -0.39 -28.94 -0.89
CA ILE A 122 0.07 -29.79 0.23
C ILE A 122 -0.83 -31.02 0.37
N SER A 123 -2.15 -30.83 0.36
CA SER A 123 -3.14 -31.90 0.52
C SER A 123 -3.15 -32.88 -0.66
N SER A 124 -2.68 -32.47 -1.83
CA SER A 124 -2.62 -33.31 -3.03
C SER A 124 -1.65 -34.50 -2.87
N THR A 125 -0.72 -34.44 -1.90
CA THR A 125 0.20 -35.53 -1.58
C THR A 125 -0.48 -36.72 -0.92
N ALA A 126 -1.63 -36.54 -0.30
CA ALA A 126 -2.36 -37.56 0.46
C ALA A 126 -3.51 -38.23 -0.33
N LYS A 127 -3.44 -38.34 -1.66
CA LYS A 127 -4.51 -38.91 -2.50
C LYS A 127 -4.52 -40.45 -2.43
N LYS A 128 -5.69 -41.00 -2.03
CA LYS A 128 -6.17 -42.41 -2.22
C LYS A 128 -5.09 -43.50 -2.11
N GLY A 129 -4.57 -43.70 -0.91
CA GLY A 129 -3.75 -44.89 -0.61
C GLY A 129 -2.27 -44.81 -0.98
N TYR A 130 -1.83 -43.66 -1.53
CA TYR A 130 -0.45 -43.36 -1.82
C TYR A 130 -0.06 -42.02 -1.21
N GLU A 131 0.91 -42.02 -0.32
CA GLU A 131 1.55 -40.78 0.12
C GLU A 131 2.67 -40.44 -0.86
N THR A 132 2.52 -39.34 -1.61
CA THR A 132 3.59 -38.85 -2.48
C THR A 132 4.55 -37.98 -1.70
N SER A 133 5.84 -38.09 -2.01
CA SER A 133 6.90 -37.29 -1.36
C SER A 133 7.05 -35.88 -1.92
N ALA A 134 6.34 -35.57 -3.01
CA ALA A 134 6.39 -34.31 -3.72
C ALA A 134 5.05 -33.97 -4.39
N ALA A 135 4.75 -32.68 -4.42
CA ALA A 135 3.65 -32.12 -5.20
C ALA A 135 4.07 -30.78 -5.80
N LEU A 136 3.40 -30.38 -6.87
CA LEU A 136 3.59 -29.08 -7.47
C LEU A 136 2.27 -28.43 -7.89
N LEU A 137 2.26 -27.09 -7.91
CA LEU A 137 1.20 -26.31 -8.49
C LEU A 137 1.45 -26.19 -9.99
N THR A 138 0.46 -26.50 -10.80
CA THR A 138 0.46 -26.26 -12.24
C THR A 138 -0.64 -25.28 -12.60
N SER A 139 -0.60 -24.72 -13.78
CA SER A 139 -1.69 -23.89 -14.31
C SER A 139 -1.85 -24.10 -15.80
N VAL A 140 -3.08 -24.01 -16.29
CA VAL A 140 -3.36 -24.02 -17.73
C VAL A 140 -3.56 -22.58 -18.19
N VAL A 141 -2.72 -22.13 -19.10
CA VAL A 141 -2.70 -20.74 -19.57
C VAL A 141 -2.90 -20.69 -21.10
N ALA A 142 -3.45 -19.56 -21.59
CA ALA A 142 -3.65 -19.36 -23.02
C ALA A 142 -2.33 -19.17 -23.79
N ASP A 143 -1.36 -18.46 -23.17
CA ASP A 143 -0.02 -18.26 -23.71
C ASP A 143 1.01 -18.78 -22.71
N PRO A 144 1.59 -19.96 -22.96
CA PRO A 144 2.58 -20.58 -22.08
C PRO A 144 4.02 -20.06 -22.28
N PHE A 145 4.23 -19.09 -23.15
CA PHE A 145 5.56 -18.57 -23.49
C PHE A 145 6.35 -18.11 -22.25
N GLY A 146 7.58 -18.61 -22.14
CA GLY A 146 8.50 -18.26 -21.06
C GLY A 146 8.37 -19.08 -19.78
N TYR A 147 7.44 -20.03 -19.72
CA TYR A 147 7.27 -20.95 -18.59
C TYR A 147 7.81 -22.36 -18.90
N GLY A 148 8.14 -23.12 -17.89
CA GLY A 148 8.38 -24.56 -18.00
C GLY A 148 7.06 -25.30 -18.34
N ARG A 149 7.15 -26.34 -19.15
CA ARG A 149 6.00 -27.17 -19.55
C ARG A 149 5.91 -28.42 -18.69
N ILE A 150 4.69 -28.76 -18.29
CA ILE A 150 4.40 -30.02 -17.57
C ILE A 150 4.21 -31.14 -18.60
N ILE A 151 5.08 -32.13 -18.58
CA ILE A 151 4.93 -33.30 -19.43
C ILE A 151 4.25 -34.40 -18.61
N ARG A 152 3.13 -34.89 -19.13
CA ARG A 152 2.37 -36.00 -18.55
C ARG A 152 2.53 -37.26 -19.36
N GLY A 153 2.56 -38.39 -18.67
CA GLY A 153 2.53 -39.73 -19.27
C GLY A 153 1.14 -40.12 -19.77
N PRO A 154 1.02 -41.27 -20.41
CA PRO A 154 -0.28 -41.79 -20.89
C PRO A 154 -1.30 -42.04 -19.79
N ASP A 155 -0.85 -42.24 -18.55
CA ASP A 155 -1.63 -42.42 -17.34
C ASP A 155 -2.07 -41.10 -16.67
N GLY A 156 -1.70 -39.95 -17.27
CA GLY A 156 -1.98 -38.62 -16.77
C GLY A 156 -1.05 -38.14 -15.65
N ASN A 157 -0.10 -38.97 -15.19
CA ASN A 157 0.86 -38.62 -14.17
C ASN A 157 1.94 -37.67 -14.72
N ILE A 158 2.49 -36.82 -13.86
CA ILE A 158 3.61 -35.95 -14.22
C ILE A 158 4.86 -36.78 -14.41
N VAL A 159 5.54 -36.61 -15.56
CA VAL A 159 6.78 -37.32 -15.92
C VAL A 159 8.00 -36.43 -15.71
N LYS A 160 7.93 -35.20 -16.23
CA LYS A 160 9.01 -34.21 -16.13
C LYS A 160 8.50 -32.81 -16.35
N ILE A 161 9.34 -31.83 -16.06
CA ILE A 161 9.15 -30.41 -16.40
C ILE A 161 10.25 -30.07 -17.41
N VAL A 162 9.87 -29.39 -18.50
CA VAL A 162 10.83 -28.93 -19.52
C VAL A 162 10.81 -27.43 -19.57
N GLU A 163 11.92 -26.78 -19.28
CA GLU A 163 12.04 -25.32 -19.33
C GLU A 163 11.90 -24.80 -20.77
N GLU A 164 11.35 -23.59 -20.93
CA GLU A 164 11.07 -22.96 -22.24
C GLU A 164 12.22 -23.06 -23.23
N LYS A 165 13.47 -22.84 -22.76
CA LYS A 165 14.66 -22.81 -23.62
C LYS A 165 15.18 -24.19 -24.04
N ASP A 166 14.75 -25.21 -23.32
CA ASP A 166 15.13 -26.60 -23.56
C ASP A 166 13.98 -27.41 -24.22
N ALA A 167 12.80 -26.79 -24.37
CA ALA A 167 11.61 -27.42 -24.93
C ALA A 167 11.68 -27.54 -26.46
N THR A 168 11.29 -28.71 -26.97
CA THR A 168 11.06 -28.94 -28.40
C THR A 168 9.83 -28.15 -28.89
N ASP A 169 9.67 -28.01 -30.20
CA ASP A 169 8.54 -27.27 -30.76
C ASP A 169 7.18 -27.93 -30.40
N THR A 170 7.13 -29.25 -30.28
CA THR A 170 5.94 -29.97 -29.81
C THR A 170 5.66 -29.76 -28.33
N GLU A 171 6.70 -29.75 -27.48
CA GLU A 171 6.55 -29.48 -26.04
C GLU A 171 6.10 -28.02 -25.78
N LYS A 172 6.53 -27.06 -26.60
CA LYS A 172 6.09 -25.64 -26.51
C LYS A 172 4.59 -25.45 -26.74
N LEU A 173 3.92 -26.37 -27.41
CA LEU A 173 2.45 -26.32 -27.62
C LEU A 173 1.64 -26.74 -26.40
N ILE A 174 2.29 -27.25 -25.35
CA ILE A 174 1.63 -27.66 -24.12
C ILE A 174 1.26 -26.40 -23.32
N ASN A 175 -0.02 -26.27 -22.95
CA ASN A 175 -0.56 -25.13 -22.23
C ASN A 175 -0.50 -25.29 -20.70
N GLU A 176 -0.20 -26.49 -20.20
CA GLU A 176 0.02 -26.71 -18.76
C GLU A 176 1.44 -26.32 -18.39
N ILE A 177 1.55 -25.33 -17.52
CA ILE A 177 2.83 -24.72 -17.11
C ILE A 177 3.21 -25.07 -15.68
N ASN A 178 4.52 -25.05 -15.43
CA ASN A 178 5.10 -25.07 -14.10
C ASN A 178 5.04 -23.67 -13.49
N THR A 179 4.46 -23.55 -12.28
CA THR A 179 4.36 -22.29 -11.56
C THR A 179 5.58 -22.02 -10.65
N SER A 180 6.49 -22.98 -10.52
CA SER A 180 7.59 -22.96 -9.55
C SER A 180 7.16 -22.97 -8.09
N VAL A 181 5.95 -23.44 -7.79
CA VAL A 181 5.46 -23.72 -6.43
C VAL A 181 5.54 -25.23 -6.21
N TYR A 182 6.33 -25.65 -5.20
CA TYR A 182 6.58 -27.05 -4.92
C TYR A 182 6.40 -27.34 -3.44
N PHE A 183 5.93 -28.54 -3.17
CA PHE A 183 5.95 -29.17 -1.86
C PHE A 183 6.85 -30.41 -1.91
N PHE A 184 7.74 -30.56 -0.93
CA PHE A 184 8.59 -31.72 -0.79
C PHE A 184 8.68 -32.17 0.68
N LYS A 185 8.85 -33.46 0.91
CA LYS A 185 9.42 -33.96 2.17
C LYS A 185 10.88 -33.51 2.25
N LYS A 186 11.30 -32.92 3.37
CA LYS A 186 12.66 -32.35 3.59
C LYS A 186 13.77 -33.31 3.16
N LYS A 187 13.70 -34.56 3.64
CA LYS A 187 14.73 -35.57 3.32
C LYS A 187 14.87 -35.78 1.82
N ILE A 188 13.76 -35.95 1.12
CA ILE A 188 13.72 -36.15 -0.34
C ILE A 188 14.28 -34.90 -1.06
N LEU A 189 13.85 -33.72 -0.68
CA LEU A 189 14.31 -32.46 -1.27
C LEU A 189 15.86 -32.38 -1.26
N PHE A 190 16.48 -32.54 -0.08
CA PHE A 190 17.92 -32.35 0.04
C PHE A 190 18.73 -33.52 -0.47
N GLU A 191 18.20 -34.74 -0.51
CA GLU A 191 18.81 -35.90 -1.16
C GLU A 191 18.93 -35.68 -2.69
N TYR A 192 17.86 -35.25 -3.33
CA TYR A 192 17.85 -35.08 -4.79
C TYR A 192 18.54 -33.77 -5.23
N LEU A 193 18.56 -32.71 -4.39
CA LEU A 193 19.37 -31.51 -4.67
C LEU A 193 20.84 -31.77 -4.89
N GLU A 194 21.44 -32.77 -4.22
CA GLU A 194 22.84 -33.13 -4.37
C GLU A 194 23.17 -33.73 -5.75
N ASN A 195 22.17 -34.29 -6.43
CA ASN A 195 22.33 -35.00 -7.70
C ASN A 195 21.92 -34.14 -8.93
N ILE A 196 21.62 -32.85 -8.74
CA ILE A 196 21.26 -31.97 -9.84
C ILE A 196 22.51 -31.50 -10.57
N GLY A 197 22.51 -31.65 -11.89
CA GLY A 197 23.55 -31.13 -12.78
C GLY A 197 23.19 -29.74 -13.35
N SER A 198 24.16 -29.16 -14.07
CA SER A 198 23.98 -27.90 -14.81
C SER A 198 24.11 -28.07 -16.33
N LYS A 199 23.84 -29.31 -16.84
CA LYS A 199 23.95 -29.63 -18.27
C LYS A 199 22.68 -29.26 -19.01
N ASN A 200 22.31 -27.96 -19.03
CA ASN A 200 21.17 -27.39 -19.74
C ASN A 200 21.59 -26.12 -20.50
N SER A 201 20.71 -25.56 -21.30
CA SER A 201 20.96 -24.39 -22.17
C SER A 201 21.47 -23.16 -21.38
N GLN A 202 21.07 -23.02 -20.12
CA GLN A 202 21.42 -21.87 -19.27
C GLN A 202 22.63 -22.13 -18.36
N LYS A 203 23.11 -23.38 -18.28
CA LYS A 203 24.18 -23.83 -17.34
C LYS A 203 23.83 -23.53 -15.87
N GLU A 204 22.54 -23.64 -15.51
CA GLU A 204 22.00 -23.40 -14.19
C GLU A 204 21.51 -24.70 -13.53
N PHE A 205 21.50 -24.75 -12.21
CA PHE A 205 20.91 -25.86 -11.44
C PHE A 205 19.40 -25.66 -11.33
N TYR A 206 18.63 -26.41 -12.11
CA TYR A 206 17.18 -26.31 -12.15
C TYR A 206 16.52 -27.15 -11.06
N LEU A 207 15.65 -26.53 -10.27
CA LEU A 207 14.87 -27.27 -9.27
C LEU A 207 13.88 -28.23 -9.94
N THR A 208 13.44 -27.94 -11.17
CA THR A 208 12.57 -28.77 -11.99
C THR A 208 13.13 -30.16 -12.28
N ASP A 209 14.46 -30.32 -12.28
CA ASP A 209 15.12 -31.62 -12.53
C ASP A 209 14.85 -32.63 -11.40
N ILE A 210 14.51 -32.18 -10.18
CA ILE A 210 14.10 -33.06 -9.09
C ILE A 210 12.90 -33.89 -9.48
N VAL A 211 11.93 -33.29 -10.19
CA VAL A 211 10.68 -33.95 -10.57
C VAL A 211 10.96 -35.15 -11.48
N GLU A 212 11.80 -34.94 -12.51
CA GLU A 212 12.19 -36.02 -13.42
C GLU A 212 13.00 -37.12 -12.71
N ASN A 213 13.91 -36.75 -11.81
CA ASN A 213 14.71 -37.68 -11.05
C ASN A 213 13.88 -38.52 -10.09
N LEU A 214 12.87 -37.95 -9.44
CA LEU A 214 11.91 -38.67 -8.61
C LEU A 214 11.14 -39.69 -9.42
N VAL A 215 10.60 -39.30 -10.57
CA VAL A 215 9.84 -40.21 -11.43
C VAL A 215 10.73 -41.35 -11.96
N LYS A 216 11.98 -41.08 -12.38
CA LYS A 216 12.94 -42.10 -12.81
C LYS A 216 13.28 -43.08 -11.69
N SER A 217 13.22 -42.68 -10.42
CA SER A 217 13.40 -43.57 -9.27
C SER A 217 12.16 -44.33 -8.83
N GLY A 218 11.08 -44.24 -9.63
CA GLY A 218 9.80 -44.91 -9.36
C GLY A 218 8.88 -44.21 -8.36
N GLN A 219 9.21 -42.96 -7.97
CA GLN A 219 8.35 -42.19 -7.08
C GLN A 219 7.31 -41.39 -7.89
N GLN A 220 6.12 -41.24 -7.30
CA GLN A 220 5.05 -40.44 -7.90
C GLN A 220 5.13 -39.01 -7.40
N VAL A 221 4.85 -38.08 -8.29
CA VAL A 221 4.75 -36.64 -8.03
C VAL A 221 3.33 -36.19 -8.30
N SER A 222 2.68 -35.59 -7.31
CA SER A 222 1.32 -35.07 -7.43
C SER A 222 1.33 -33.70 -8.11
N GLY A 223 0.30 -33.41 -8.92
CA GLY A 223 0.07 -32.09 -9.49
C GLY A 223 -1.32 -31.56 -9.07
N TYR A 224 -1.34 -30.30 -8.64
CA TYR A 224 -2.58 -29.56 -8.42
C TYR A 224 -2.67 -28.46 -9.47
N ILE A 225 -3.74 -28.44 -10.26
CA ILE A 225 -3.97 -27.41 -11.27
C ILE A 225 -4.66 -26.21 -10.59
N ALA A 226 -4.08 -25.02 -10.67
CA ALA A 226 -4.68 -23.80 -10.14
C ALA A 226 -6.09 -23.59 -10.72
N GLN A 227 -7.05 -23.23 -9.88
CA GLN A 227 -8.43 -22.97 -10.31
C GLN A 227 -8.53 -21.65 -11.06
N ASP A 228 -7.74 -20.65 -10.67
CA ASP A 228 -7.60 -19.37 -11.36
C ASP A 228 -6.15 -19.21 -11.84
N SER A 229 -5.94 -19.12 -13.13
CA SER A 229 -4.60 -19.01 -13.73
C SER A 229 -3.84 -17.77 -13.28
N ILE A 230 -4.53 -16.71 -12.83
CA ILE A 230 -3.90 -15.50 -12.33
C ILE A 230 -3.02 -15.72 -11.08
N GLU A 231 -3.32 -16.76 -10.31
CA GLU A 231 -2.52 -17.15 -9.15
C GLU A 231 -1.11 -17.64 -9.55
N ALA A 232 -0.97 -18.15 -10.76
CA ALA A 232 0.27 -18.67 -11.32
C ALA A 232 1.11 -17.57 -12.00
N GLU A 233 0.57 -16.37 -12.17
CA GLU A 233 1.27 -15.30 -12.88
C GLU A 233 2.34 -14.65 -12.02
N GLY A 234 3.57 -14.66 -12.53
CA GLY A 234 4.72 -13.99 -11.94
C GLY A 234 4.99 -12.62 -12.58
N ILE A 235 5.51 -11.68 -11.80
CA ILE A 235 5.90 -10.36 -12.26
C ILE A 235 7.36 -10.36 -12.68
N ASN A 236 7.65 -10.13 -13.94
CA ASN A 236 9.00 -10.07 -14.48
C ASN A 236 9.37 -8.72 -15.07
N ASP A 237 8.38 -7.92 -15.46
CA ASP A 237 8.55 -6.59 -16.04
C ASP A 237 7.42 -5.63 -15.60
N ARG A 238 7.48 -4.39 -16.09
CA ARG A 238 6.51 -3.34 -15.73
C ARG A 238 5.13 -3.55 -16.33
N VAL A 239 5.01 -4.26 -17.44
CA VAL A 239 3.72 -4.56 -18.07
C VAL A 239 2.97 -5.57 -17.21
N GLN A 240 3.63 -6.67 -16.84
CA GLN A 240 3.08 -7.67 -15.93
C GLN A 240 2.74 -7.06 -14.56
N LEU A 241 3.59 -6.15 -14.04
CA LEU A 241 3.29 -5.40 -12.82
C LEU A 241 1.97 -4.64 -12.93
N ALA A 242 1.73 -3.92 -14.02
CA ALA A 242 0.50 -3.15 -14.22
C ALA A 242 -0.75 -4.04 -14.35
N VAL A 243 -0.61 -5.20 -15.01
CA VAL A 243 -1.70 -6.19 -15.13
C VAL A 243 -2.08 -6.73 -13.74
N LEU A 244 -1.09 -7.17 -12.95
CA LEU A 244 -1.35 -7.73 -11.63
C LEU A 244 -1.74 -6.66 -10.59
N GLU A 245 -1.32 -5.40 -10.76
CA GLU A 245 -1.84 -4.27 -10.00
C GLU A 245 -3.37 -4.17 -10.13
N LYS A 246 -3.88 -4.24 -11.38
CA LYS A 246 -5.33 -4.20 -11.64
C LYS A 246 -6.07 -5.43 -11.13
N ALA A 247 -5.47 -6.58 -11.21
CA ALA A 247 -6.06 -7.81 -10.68
C ALA A 247 -6.16 -7.77 -9.16
N MET A 248 -5.11 -7.30 -8.46
CA MET A 248 -5.11 -7.14 -7.01
C MET A 248 -6.10 -6.06 -6.56
N GLN A 249 -6.16 -4.92 -7.24
CA GLN A 249 -7.16 -3.88 -7.01
C GLN A 249 -8.58 -4.45 -7.07
N LYS A 250 -8.87 -5.23 -8.13
CA LYS A 250 -10.18 -5.88 -8.31
C LYS A 250 -10.48 -6.85 -7.17
N ARG A 251 -9.49 -7.64 -6.72
CA ARG A 251 -9.63 -8.59 -5.61
C ARG A 251 -9.96 -7.87 -4.31
N ILE A 252 -9.15 -6.89 -3.90
CA ILE A 252 -9.34 -6.14 -2.67
C ILE A 252 -10.68 -5.41 -2.66
N ASN A 253 -11.02 -4.70 -3.74
CA ASN A 253 -12.29 -3.99 -3.82
C ASN A 253 -13.48 -4.95 -3.79
N ARG A 254 -13.36 -6.13 -4.41
CA ARG A 254 -14.40 -7.18 -4.35
C ARG A 254 -14.64 -7.67 -2.93
N GLU A 255 -13.61 -7.88 -2.13
CA GLU A 255 -13.73 -8.30 -0.72
C GLU A 255 -14.48 -7.25 0.10
N HIS A 256 -14.15 -5.96 -0.07
CA HIS A 256 -14.90 -4.88 0.57
C HIS A 256 -16.36 -4.83 0.11
N MET A 257 -16.63 -5.00 -1.19
CA MET A 257 -18.02 -5.03 -1.70
C MET A 257 -18.82 -6.18 -1.11
N LEU A 258 -18.21 -7.37 -1.00
CA LEU A 258 -18.86 -8.53 -0.34
C LEU A 258 -19.10 -8.30 1.15
N SER A 259 -18.34 -7.41 1.80
CA SER A 259 -18.52 -6.99 3.19
C SER A 259 -19.50 -5.82 3.37
N GLY A 260 -20.19 -5.39 2.29
CA GLY A 260 -21.24 -4.38 2.34
C GLY A 260 -20.77 -2.95 2.05
N VAL A 261 -19.59 -2.77 1.45
CA VAL A 261 -19.11 -1.45 0.97
C VAL A 261 -19.55 -1.22 -0.47
N THR A 262 -20.00 -0.03 -0.80
CA THR A 262 -20.37 0.34 -2.16
C THR A 262 -19.23 1.10 -2.85
N PHE A 263 -18.72 0.57 -3.95
CA PHE A 263 -17.83 1.30 -4.86
C PHE A 263 -18.62 1.79 -6.07
N LYS A 264 -18.61 3.10 -6.34
CA LYS A 264 -19.27 3.68 -7.53
C LYS A 264 -18.48 3.33 -8.80
N ASP A 265 -17.16 3.33 -8.70
CA ASP A 265 -16.25 2.86 -9.76
C ASP A 265 -15.07 2.10 -9.12
N PRO A 266 -15.19 0.77 -8.99
CA PRO A 266 -14.13 -0.04 -8.41
C PRO A 266 -12.86 -0.07 -9.26
N GLY A 267 -12.92 0.29 -10.54
CA GLY A 267 -11.78 0.30 -11.45
C GLY A 267 -10.83 1.48 -11.26
N THR A 268 -11.28 2.58 -10.65
CA THR A 268 -10.46 3.79 -10.44
C THR A 268 -10.02 4.00 -9.00
N SER A 269 -10.57 3.25 -8.05
CA SER A 269 -10.22 3.40 -6.63
C SER A 269 -9.26 2.29 -6.18
N PHE A 270 -8.18 2.67 -5.49
CA PHE A 270 -7.15 1.79 -4.97
C PHE A 270 -7.16 1.78 -3.45
N VAL A 271 -7.24 0.59 -2.88
CA VAL A 271 -7.30 0.38 -1.44
C VAL A 271 -6.17 -0.54 -1.01
N SER A 272 -5.48 -0.21 0.08
CA SER A 272 -4.45 -1.07 0.69
C SER A 272 -5.12 -2.33 1.28
N PRO A 273 -4.46 -3.50 1.22
CA PRO A 273 -4.99 -4.74 1.78
C PRO A 273 -5.22 -4.72 3.29
N GLU A 274 -4.64 -3.76 4.00
CA GLU A 274 -4.78 -3.61 5.46
C GLU A 274 -5.90 -2.65 5.86
N THR A 275 -6.47 -1.96 4.87
CA THR A 275 -7.56 -1.00 5.10
C THR A 275 -8.82 -1.73 5.55
N VAL A 276 -9.48 -1.19 6.56
CA VAL A 276 -10.80 -1.67 7.01
C VAL A 276 -11.85 -0.62 6.70
N ILE A 277 -12.94 -1.03 6.05
CA ILE A 277 -14.04 -0.14 5.68
C ILE A 277 -15.35 -0.71 6.22
N GLY A 278 -16.08 0.08 7.01
CA GLY A 278 -17.37 -0.30 7.58
C GLY A 278 -18.46 -0.43 6.52
N LYS A 279 -19.45 -1.27 6.81
CA LYS A 279 -20.61 -1.51 5.95
C LYS A 279 -21.37 -0.22 5.63
N ASP A 280 -22.09 -0.20 4.52
CA ASP A 280 -22.90 0.92 4.04
C ASP A 280 -22.07 2.18 3.73
N THR A 281 -20.74 2.09 3.74
CA THR A 281 -19.83 3.16 3.29
C THR A 281 -19.76 3.15 1.77
N ILE A 282 -19.81 4.35 1.18
CA ILE A 282 -19.74 4.58 -0.26
C ILE A 282 -18.37 5.14 -0.60
N ILE A 283 -17.66 4.47 -1.50
CA ILE A 283 -16.41 4.93 -2.09
C ILE A 283 -16.73 5.50 -3.49
N GLU A 284 -16.57 6.80 -3.62
CA GLU A 284 -16.73 7.53 -4.88
C GLU A 284 -15.49 7.28 -5.78
N PRO A 285 -15.54 7.62 -7.09
CA PRO A 285 -14.45 7.35 -8.02
C PRO A 285 -13.11 7.98 -7.63
N SER A 286 -12.01 7.34 -8.07
CA SER A 286 -10.64 7.86 -7.98
C SER A 286 -10.15 8.13 -6.55
N CYS A 287 -10.49 7.24 -5.63
CA CYS A 287 -10.00 7.30 -4.25
C CYS A 287 -8.72 6.45 -4.09
N PHE A 288 -7.78 6.96 -3.27
CA PHE A 288 -6.56 6.26 -2.88
C PHE A 288 -6.54 6.14 -1.35
N ILE A 289 -6.76 4.92 -0.85
CA ILE A 289 -6.86 4.64 0.59
C ILE A 289 -5.71 3.71 0.97
N LYS A 290 -4.77 4.22 1.78
CA LYS A 290 -3.48 3.57 2.03
C LYS A 290 -3.26 3.26 3.49
N GLY A 291 -2.28 2.38 3.74
CA GLY A 291 -1.77 2.06 5.07
C GLY A 291 -2.80 1.47 6.01
N ASN A 292 -2.59 1.64 7.31
CA ASN A 292 -3.48 1.15 8.37
C ASN A 292 -4.70 2.07 8.54
N THR A 293 -5.40 2.36 7.44
CA THR A 293 -6.59 3.22 7.45
C THR A 293 -7.83 2.42 7.89
N ASN A 294 -8.57 2.99 8.84
CA ASN A 294 -9.84 2.42 9.32
C ASN A 294 -10.97 3.45 9.10
N ILE A 295 -11.98 3.08 8.33
CA ILE A 295 -13.14 3.91 8.01
C ILE A 295 -14.39 3.27 8.61
N GLY A 296 -15.13 4.04 9.38
CA GLY A 296 -16.40 3.61 9.99
C GLY A 296 -17.49 3.31 8.97
N GLN A 297 -18.66 2.98 9.46
CA GLN A 297 -19.83 2.68 8.62
C GLN A 297 -20.60 3.95 8.20
N ASN A 298 -21.39 3.84 7.13
CA ASN A 298 -22.24 4.93 6.61
C ASN A 298 -21.45 6.20 6.19
N CYS A 299 -20.17 6.03 5.82
CA CYS A 299 -19.36 7.14 5.33
C CYS A 299 -19.56 7.39 3.82
N ILE A 300 -19.19 8.59 3.36
CA ILE A 300 -19.09 8.91 1.93
C ILE A 300 -17.66 9.41 1.68
N ILE A 301 -16.88 8.66 0.95
CA ILE A 301 -15.45 8.93 0.71
C ILE A 301 -15.22 9.23 -0.77
N GLY A 302 -14.73 10.40 -1.05
CA GLY A 302 -14.42 10.84 -2.42
C GLY A 302 -15.47 11.83 -2.99
N PRO A 303 -15.44 12.07 -4.31
CA PRO A 303 -14.40 11.57 -5.23
C PRO A 303 -13.01 12.19 -4.97
N PHE A 304 -11.98 11.59 -5.53
CA PHE A 304 -10.58 12.07 -5.46
C PHE A 304 -10.03 12.24 -4.03
N ALA A 305 -10.49 11.46 -3.07
CA ALA A 305 -9.95 11.45 -1.73
C ALA A 305 -8.63 10.65 -1.67
N GLN A 306 -7.63 11.20 -0.97
CA GLN A 306 -6.38 10.50 -0.64
C GLN A 306 -6.30 10.39 0.88
N ILE A 307 -6.30 9.16 1.38
CA ILE A 307 -6.35 8.89 2.82
C ILE A 307 -5.25 7.89 3.16
N GLU A 308 -4.43 8.21 4.16
CA GLU A 308 -3.29 7.40 4.56
C GLU A 308 -3.16 7.37 6.09
N ASP A 309 -3.09 6.16 6.66
CA ASP A 309 -2.89 5.93 8.09
C ASP A 309 -3.88 6.70 9.00
N CYS A 310 -5.15 6.75 8.60
CA CYS A 310 -6.20 7.50 9.30
C CYS A 310 -7.20 6.59 10.02
N ARG A 311 -7.80 7.13 11.08
CA ARG A 311 -9.01 6.58 11.69
C ARG A 311 -10.16 7.54 11.46
N ILE A 312 -11.23 7.07 10.82
CA ILE A 312 -12.37 7.89 10.41
C ILE A 312 -13.63 7.31 11.03
N GLY A 313 -14.32 8.11 11.82
CA GLY A 313 -15.58 7.76 12.47
C GLY A 313 -16.75 7.64 11.51
N SER A 314 -17.80 6.99 11.98
CA SER A 314 -19.00 6.67 11.19
C SER A 314 -19.76 7.90 10.73
N GLY A 315 -20.45 7.80 9.59
CA GLY A 315 -21.28 8.88 9.02
C GLY A 315 -20.48 10.07 8.48
N THR A 316 -19.16 9.99 8.45
CA THR A 316 -18.28 11.08 8.00
C THR A 316 -18.24 11.17 6.48
N LYS A 317 -18.23 12.41 5.97
CA LYS A 317 -18.13 12.72 4.54
C LYS A 317 -16.79 13.38 4.24
N ILE A 318 -16.06 12.84 3.28
CA ILE A 318 -14.74 13.36 2.84
C ILE A 318 -14.80 13.55 1.34
N ASN A 319 -14.65 14.79 0.89
CA ASN A 319 -14.72 15.14 -0.53
C ASN A 319 -13.40 15.74 -1.00
N LYS A 320 -12.79 15.18 -2.07
CA LYS A 320 -11.63 15.72 -2.78
C LYS A 320 -10.56 16.31 -1.84
N SER A 321 -10.17 15.57 -0.84
CA SER A 321 -9.26 16.04 0.23
C SER A 321 -8.17 15.04 0.50
N VAL A 322 -7.08 15.52 1.10
CA VAL A 322 -5.93 14.70 1.51
C VAL A 322 -5.93 14.61 3.04
N LEU A 323 -5.92 13.38 3.56
CA LEU A 323 -5.84 13.10 5.00
C LEU A 323 -4.65 12.17 5.25
N GLN A 324 -3.79 12.54 6.20
CA GLN A 324 -2.63 11.72 6.58
C GLN A 324 -2.50 11.66 8.10
N GLY A 325 -2.34 10.46 8.68
CA GLY A 325 -2.08 10.25 10.10
C GLY A 325 -3.04 10.97 11.04
N ALA A 326 -4.32 11.09 10.65
CA ALA A 326 -5.34 11.84 11.37
C ALA A 326 -6.37 10.93 12.03
N VAL A 327 -6.95 11.42 13.13
CA VAL A 327 -8.09 10.80 13.80
C VAL A 327 -9.30 11.71 13.63
N ILE A 328 -10.28 11.25 12.90
CA ILE A 328 -11.50 11.97 12.56
C ILE A 328 -12.67 11.31 13.28
N GLY A 329 -13.43 12.10 14.05
CA GLY A 329 -14.64 11.65 14.75
C GLY A 329 -15.79 11.29 13.82
N ASN A 330 -16.96 11.07 14.41
CA ASN A 330 -18.17 10.73 13.68
C ASN A 330 -18.83 11.96 13.04
N LEU A 331 -19.62 11.75 11.99
CA LEU A 331 -20.46 12.77 11.37
C LEU A 331 -19.70 14.02 10.89
N ASN A 332 -18.41 13.92 10.69
CA ASN A 332 -17.62 15.03 10.18
C ASN A 332 -17.91 15.28 8.69
N ASN A 333 -17.68 16.52 8.25
CA ASN A 333 -17.80 16.90 6.86
C ASN A 333 -16.53 17.64 6.42
N ILE A 334 -15.68 16.99 5.60
CA ILE A 334 -14.34 17.48 5.22
C ILE A 334 -14.25 17.71 3.72
N GLY A 335 -13.78 18.88 3.35
CA GLY A 335 -13.54 19.26 1.96
C GLY A 335 -14.57 20.22 1.35
N PRO A 336 -14.46 20.49 0.06
CA PRO A 336 -13.42 19.94 -0.84
C PRO A 336 -12.04 20.60 -0.67
N THR A 337 -11.01 19.94 -1.22
CA THR A 337 -9.65 20.50 -1.32
C THR A 337 -8.99 20.89 0.00
N SER A 338 -9.24 20.14 1.06
CA SER A 338 -8.61 20.35 2.36
C SER A 338 -7.47 19.38 2.61
N TYR A 339 -6.47 19.81 3.37
CA TYR A 339 -5.34 18.98 3.76
C TYR A 339 -5.32 18.81 5.30
N ILE A 340 -5.58 17.61 5.74
CA ILE A 340 -5.56 17.22 7.16
C ILE A 340 -4.26 16.45 7.42
N ARG A 341 -3.34 17.09 8.14
CA ARG A 341 -1.98 16.61 8.35
C ARG A 341 -1.87 15.73 9.59
N PRO A 342 -0.76 14.99 9.70
CA PRO A 342 -0.50 14.10 10.84
C PRO A 342 -0.60 14.81 12.20
N GLY A 343 -1.17 14.08 13.18
CA GLY A 343 -1.39 14.57 14.53
C GLY A 343 -2.64 15.43 14.70
N THR A 344 -3.47 15.55 13.66
CA THR A 344 -4.77 16.22 13.77
C THR A 344 -5.82 15.25 14.32
N VAL A 345 -6.62 15.75 15.27
CA VAL A 345 -7.74 15.04 15.88
C VAL A 345 -8.99 15.92 15.80
N THR A 346 -10.05 15.42 15.21
CA THR A 346 -11.37 16.05 15.30
C THR A 346 -12.31 15.20 16.15
N ALA A 347 -13.15 15.86 16.94
CA ALA A 347 -14.28 15.23 17.62
C ALA A 347 -15.46 15.04 16.66
N ASP A 348 -16.69 14.91 17.16
CA ASP A 348 -17.87 14.63 16.36
C ASP A 348 -18.49 15.89 15.75
N ASN A 349 -19.14 15.73 14.60
CA ASN A 349 -19.89 16.78 13.89
C ASN A 349 -19.05 18.04 13.55
N VAL A 350 -17.76 17.87 13.29
CA VAL A 350 -16.88 18.94 12.87
C VAL A 350 -17.00 19.18 11.36
N LYS A 351 -17.04 20.45 10.95
CA LYS A 351 -17.03 20.85 9.55
C LYS A 351 -15.70 21.52 9.19
N ILE A 352 -14.95 20.91 8.28
CA ILE A 352 -13.78 21.53 7.65
C ILE A 352 -14.10 21.71 6.18
N GLY A 353 -14.24 22.97 5.75
CA GLY A 353 -14.70 23.31 4.41
C GLY A 353 -13.54 23.43 3.40
N ALA A 354 -13.79 24.23 2.36
CA ALA A 354 -12.88 24.30 1.22
C ALA A 354 -11.53 24.97 1.54
N CYS A 355 -10.46 24.38 0.98
CA CYS A 355 -9.10 24.94 1.01
C CYS A 355 -8.58 25.22 2.44
N CYS A 356 -8.88 24.34 3.38
CA CYS A 356 -8.37 24.44 4.75
C CYS A 356 -7.19 23.48 4.95
N GLU A 357 -6.17 23.95 5.65
CA GLU A 357 -5.07 23.11 6.13
C GLU A 357 -5.11 23.02 7.65
N ILE A 358 -5.18 21.79 8.18
CA ILE A 358 -5.19 21.54 9.63
C ILE A 358 -3.98 20.68 9.99
N LYS A 359 -3.20 21.10 10.97
CA LYS A 359 -1.95 20.44 11.35
C LYS A 359 -1.77 20.35 12.86
N LYS A 360 -1.53 19.15 13.39
CA LYS A 360 -1.23 18.94 14.83
C LYS A 360 -2.20 19.68 15.75
N SER A 361 -3.47 19.70 15.40
CA SER A 361 -4.52 20.43 16.10
C SER A 361 -5.63 19.51 16.57
N ARG A 362 -6.26 19.90 17.67
CA ARG A 362 -7.48 19.25 18.17
C ARG A 362 -8.67 20.17 17.94
N ILE A 363 -9.73 19.68 17.30
CA ILE A 363 -10.96 20.42 17.05
C ILE A 363 -12.11 19.68 17.72
N SER A 364 -12.77 20.33 18.68
CA SER A 364 -13.85 19.74 19.47
C SER A 364 -15.20 19.79 18.75
N ASP A 365 -16.21 19.17 19.38
CA ASP A 365 -17.53 18.93 18.81
C ASP A 365 -18.21 20.16 18.24
N ASN A 366 -18.93 19.95 17.13
CA ASN A 366 -19.77 20.97 16.47
C ASN A 366 -19.03 22.21 15.96
N SER A 367 -17.69 22.19 15.95
CA SER A 367 -16.87 23.34 15.51
C SER A 367 -16.71 23.35 13.98
N LYS A 368 -16.49 24.55 13.45
CA LYS A 368 -16.47 24.80 12.01
C LYS A 368 -15.25 25.60 11.60
N VAL A 369 -14.53 25.11 10.58
CA VAL A 369 -13.43 25.78 9.86
C VAL A 369 -13.80 25.80 8.38
N PRO A 370 -14.74 26.67 7.95
CA PRO A 370 -15.43 26.47 6.67
C PRO A 370 -14.66 26.86 5.43
N HIS A 371 -13.67 27.77 5.49
CA HIS A 371 -13.02 28.32 4.28
C HIS A 371 -11.61 28.81 4.50
N LEU A 372 -10.70 28.50 3.56
CA LEU A 372 -9.41 29.18 3.31
C LEU A 372 -8.56 29.45 4.59
N SER A 373 -8.53 28.52 5.53
CA SER A 373 -7.90 28.75 6.83
C SER A 373 -6.70 27.80 7.06
N TYR A 374 -5.70 28.29 7.77
CA TYR A 374 -4.62 27.46 8.32
C TYR A 374 -4.75 27.38 9.83
N ILE A 375 -4.97 26.18 10.35
CA ILE A 375 -5.07 25.88 11.78
C ILE A 375 -3.94 24.93 12.18
N GLY A 376 -2.88 25.48 12.72
CA GLY A 376 -1.67 24.72 13.11
C GLY A 376 -1.37 24.84 14.58
N ASP A 377 -0.98 23.71 15.21
CA ASP A 377 -0.61 23.60 16.61
C ASP A 377 -1.66 24.24 17.57
N ALA A 378 -2.95 24.04 17.27
CA ALA A 378 -4.08 24.69 17.95
C ALA A 378 -4.97 23.72 18.73
N GLN A 379 -5.59 24.23 19.80
CA GLN A 379 -6.69 23.60 20.50
C GLN A 379 -7.95 24.44 20.27
N VAL A 380 -8.96 23.85 19.64
CA VAL A 380 -10.23 24.52 19.31
C VAL A 380 -11.34 23.85 20.10
N GLY A 381 -12.00 24.61 20.96
CA GLY A 381 -13.12 24.20 21.79
C GLY A 381 -14.36 23.79 21.00
N ALA A 382 -15.41 23.45 21.71
CA ALA A 382 -16.67 23.03 21.14
C ALA A 382 -17.51 24.23 20.62
N GLY A 383 -18.25 24.03 19.52
CA GLY A 383 -19.15 25.05 18.98
C GLY A 383 -18.44 26.30 18.44
N VAL A 384 -17.16 26.24 18.17
CA VAL A 384 -16.36 27.34 17.63
C VAL A 384 -16.66 27.54 16.13
N ASN A 385 -16.72 28.80 15.71
CA ASN A 385 -16.77 29.14 14.29
C ASN A 385 -15.53 29.94 13.88
N ILE A 386 -14.74 29.38 13.00
CA ILE A 386 -13.54 30.04 12.43
C ILE A 386 -13.93 30.75 11.13
N GLY A 387 -13.73 32.07 11.06
CA GLY A 387 -13.96 32.86 9.85
C GLY A 387 -13.00 32.53 8.71
N ALA A 388 -13.42 32.80 7.49
CA ALA A 388 -12.60 32.57 6.31
C ALA A 388 -11.29 33.37 6.37
N GLY A 389 -10.19 32.78 5.89
CA GLY A 389 -8.87 33.47 5.88
C GLY A 389 -8.15 33.48 7.23
N THR A 390 -8.67 32.82 8.25
CA THR A 390 -8.03 32.78 9.58
C THR A 390 -6.74 31.96 9.54
N ILE A 391 -5.69 32.52 10.15
CA ILE A 391 -4.39 31.86 10.26
C ILE A 391 -3.93 31.84 11.72
N THR A 392 -3.58 30.67 12.25
CA THR A 392 -2.79 30.57 13.45
C THR A 392 -1.33 30.80 13.09
N CYS A 393 -0.76 31.92 13.50
CA CYS A 393 0.65 32.26 13.26
C CYS A 393 1.51 31.52 14.30
N ASN A 394 1.63 30.20 14.14
CA ASN A 394 2.18 29.28 15.14
C ASN A 394 3.72 29.18 15.12
N TYR A 395 4.41 29.76 14.14
CA TYR A 395 5.87 29.68 14.00
C TYR A 395 6.51 31.06 14.00
N ASP A 396 7.41 31.30 14.96
CA ASP A 396 8.11 32.57 15.19
C ASP A 396 9.50 32.65 14.51
N GLY A 397 9.82 31.68 13.66
CA GLY A 397 11.16 31.54 13.05
C GLY A 397 12.06 30.55 13.78
N PHE A 398 11.79 30.21 15.03
CA PHE A 398 12.59 29.30 15.87
C PHE A 398 11.73 28.20 16.48
N LEU A 399 10.61 28.56 17.12
CA LEU A 399 9.74 27.67 17.88
C LEU A 399 8.33 27.63 17.31
N LYS A 400 7.60 26.57 17.65
CA LYS A 400 6.17 26.47 17.36
C LYS A 400 5.39 26.67 18.64
N ASN A 401 4.51 27.65 18.62
CA ASN A 401 3.69 28.10 19.72
C ASN A 401 2.24 27.66 19.54
N LYS A 402 1.52 27.50 20.63
CA LYS A 402 0.13 27.03 20.62
C LYS A 402 -0.87 28.19 20.56
N THR A 403 -1.95 27.97 19.82
CA THR A 403 -3.17 28.80 19.90
C THR A 403 -4.24 28.02 20.64
N ILE A 404 -4.88 28.63 21.64
CA ILE A 404 -6.01 28.06 22.39
C ILE A 404 -7.25 28.88 22.07
N ILE A 405 -8.27 28.24 21.54
CA ILE A 405 -9.58 28.83 21.24
C ILE A 405 -10.60 28.07 22.07
N GLU A 406 -11.19 28.72 23.05
CA GLU A 406 -12.14 28.11 23.97
C GLU A 406 -13.53 27.88 23.34
N ASP A 407 -14.46 27.29 24.10
CA ASP A 407 -15.77 26.93 23.60
C ASP A 407 -16.61 28.17 23.16
N GLY A 408 -17.42 28.00 22.11
CA GLY A 408 -18.36 28.99 21.64
C GLY A 408 -17.73 30.24 21.02
N VAL A 409 -16.44 30.28 20.79
CA VAL A 409 -15.76 31.44 20.20
C VAL A 409 -16.17 31.64 18.75
N PHE A 410 -16.28 32.90 18.36
CA PHE A 410 -16.45 33.29 16.95
C PHE A 410 -15.23 34.08 16.49
N ILE A 411 -14.45 33.49 15.60
CA ILE A 411 -13.31 34.15 14.95
C ILE A 411 -13.81 34.82 13.68
N GLY A 412 -13.64 36.15 13.59
CA GLY A 412 -13.98 36.93 12.39
C GLY A 412 -13.08 36.53 11.20
N SER A 413 -13.57 36.77 10.00
CA SER A 413 -12.81 36.46 8.78
C SER A 413 -11.52 37.26 8.74
N ASP A 414 -10.49 36.67 8.10
CA ASP A 414 -9.17 37.28 7.90
C ASP A 414 -8.48 37.69 9.23
N THR A 415 -8.67 36.87 10.27
CA THR A 415 -8.05 37.07 11.58
C THR A 415 -6.71 36.35 11.64
N MET A 416 -5.63 37.06 12.03
CA MET A 416 -4.32 36.52 12.34
C MET A 416 -4.20 36.29 13.85
N LEU A 417 -4.09 35.03 14.26
CA LEU A 417 -3.87 34.66 15.69
C LEU A 417 -2.37 34.44 15.92
N VAL A 418 -1.69 35.41 16.49
CA VAL A 418 -0.22 35.37 16.70
C VAL A 418 0.04 34.57 17.97
N ALA A 419 0.46 33.32 17.79
CA ALA A 419 0.72 32.42 18.91
C ALA A 419 2.05 32.75 19.63
N PRO A 420 2.12 32.55 20.99
CA PRO A 420 1.09 31.93 21.81
C PRO A 420 -0.06 32.88 22.11
N VAL A 421 -1.31 32.46 21.98
CA VAL A 421 -2.47 33.29 22.27
C VAL A 421 -3.66 32.41 22.68
N ARG A 422 -4.44 32.91 23.66
CA ARG A 422 -5.69 32.30 24.12
C ARG A 422 -6.86 33.21 23.80
N ILE A 423 -7.89 32.63 23.18
CA ILE A 423 -9.18 33.30 22.94
C ILE A 423 -10.19 32.69 23.90
N GLY A 424 -10.65 33.48 24.85
CA GLY A 424 -11.53 33.06 25.93
C GLY A 424 -12.90 32.62 25.47
N LYS A 425 -13.59 31.90 26.35
CA LYS A 425 -14.91 31.31 26.07
C LYS A 425 -15.93 32.36 25.61
N GLY A 426 -16.67 32.06 24.52
CA GLY A 426 -17.69 32.94 23.98
C GLY A 426 -17.17 34.26 23.41
N ALA A 427 -15.85 34.47 23.33
CA ALA A 427 -15.28 35.69 22.79
C ALA A 427 -15.43 35.77 21.27
N ILE A 428 -15.37 37.00 20.76
CA ILE A 428 -15.44 37.31 19.33
C ILE A 428 -14.19 38.08 18.92
N THR A 429 -13.60 37.72 17.81
CA THR A 429 -12.60 38.57 17.13
C THR A 429 -13.21 39.26 15.92
N ALA A 430 -12.97 40.56 15.75
CA ALA A 430 -13.48 41.29 14.60
C ALA A 430 -12.75 40.90 13.32
N ALA A 431 -13.44 40.88 12.18
CA ALA A 431 -12.79 40.56 10.91
C ALA A 431 -11.63 41.52 10.58
N GLY A 432 -10.56 40.95 10.01
CA GLY A 432 -9.33 41.68 9.64
C GLY A 432 -8.44 42.09 10.81
N SER A 433 -8.57 41.42 11.98
CA SER A 433 -7.80 41.73 13.19
C SER A 433 -6.54 40.87 13.30
N ALA A 434 -5.42 41.46 13.77
CA ALA A 434 -4.24 40.74 14.21
C ALA A 434 -4.23 40.64 15.75
N ILE A 435 -4.56 39.45 16.28
CA ILE A 435 -4.67 39.23 17.73
C ILE A 435 -3.32 38.75 18.23
N VAL A 436 -2.67 39.57 19.07
CA VAL A 436 -1.33 39.38 19.58
C VAL A 436 -1.29 39.16 21.10
N GLU A 437 -2.42 39.36 21.78
CA GLU A 437 -2.58 39.20 23.23
C GLU A 437 -3.82 38.33 23.52
N ASP A 438 -3.84 37.73 24.71
CA ASP A 438 -4.99 36.91 25.12
C ASP A 438 -6.28 37.72 25.16
N VAL A 439 -7.34 37.12 24.69
CA VAL A 439 -8.70 37.71 24.70
C VAL A 439 -9.49 37.10 25.86
N PRO A 440 -9.95 37.88 26.83
CA PRO A 440 -10.76 37.38 27.94
C PRO A 440 -12.10 36.76 27.45
N ASP A 441 -12.71 35.99 28.34
CA ASP A 441 -14.04 35.40 28.06
C ASP A 441 -15.08 36.48 27.73
N GLU A 442 -15.96 36.16 26.77
CA GLU A 442 -17.08 37.03 26.34
C GLU A 442 -16.68 38.41 25.79
N CYS A 443 -15.39 38.62 25.52
CA CYS A 443 -14.88 39.89 24.98
C CYS A 443 -14.98 39.96 23.44
N LEU A 444 -15.12 41.17 22.94
CA LEU A 444 -14.94 41.51 21.53
C LEU A 444 -13.54 42.12 21.33
N ALA A 445 -12.65 41.39 20.68
CA ALA A 445 -11.30 41.87 20.34
C ALA A 445 -11.30 42.49 18.93
N ILE A 446 -10.80 43.71 18.81
CA ILE A 446 -10.69 44.44 17.56
C ILE A 446 -9.30 45.06 17.44
N GLU A 447 -8.54 44.69 16.43
CA GLU A 447 -7.27 45.31 16.06
C GLU A 447 -7.28 45.55 14.55
N ARG A 448 -7.52 46.81 14.13
CA ARG A 448 -7.47 47.25 12.74
C ARG A 448 -7.49 48.76 12.65
N SER A 449 -6.86 49.30 11.60
CA SER A 449 -6.82 50.73 11.32
C SER A 449 -8.21 51.29 10.98
N LYS A 450 -8.45 52.57 11.33
CA LYS A 450 -9.69 53.27 10.92
C LYS A 450 -9.73 53.43 9.40
N GLN A 451 -10.81 53.05 8.76
CA GLN A 451 -11.01 53.23 7.32
C GLN A 451 -10.95 54.71 6.96
N ALA A 452 -10.18 55.01 5.91
CA ALA A 452 -10.13 56.36 5.31
C ALA A 452 -10.55 56.25 3.83
N ASN A 453 -11.54 57.08 3.46
CA ASN A 453 -11.94 57.23 2.06
C ASN A 453 -11.32 58.47 1.46
N ILE A 454 -10.38 58.30 0.51
CA ILE A 454 -9.73 59.39 -0.17
C ILE A 454 -10.50 59.74 -1.43
N GLU A 455 -11.14 60.89 -1.43
CA GLU A 455 -11.96 61.36 -2.54
C GLU A 455 -11.14 61.45 -3.82
N LYS A 456 -11.63 60.85 -4.90
CA LYS A 456 -10.95 60.73 -6.18
C LYS A 456 -9.54 60.04 -6.13
N GLY A 457 -9.25 59.38 -4.99
CA GLY A 457 -7.95 58.68 -4.81
C GLY A 457 -7.66 57.64 -5.89
N ALA A 458 -8.68 56.86 -6.27
CA ALA A 458 -8.53 55.86 -7.34
C ALA A 458 -8.28 56.47 -8.73
N VAL A 459 -8.85 57.65 -9.01
CA VAL A 459 -8.60 58.36 -10.27
C VAL A 459 -7.17 58.86 -10.32
N LYS A 460 -6.70 59.50 -9.27
CA LYS A 460 -5.31 60.01 -9.16
C LYS A 460 -4.29 58.87 -9.26
N PHE A 461 -4.60 57.70 -8.67
CA PHE A 461 -3.72 56.53 -8.76
C PHE A 461 -3.61 56.01 -10.19
N ARG A 462 -4.75 55.89 -10.92
CA ARG A 462 -4.73 55.44 -12.32
C ARG A 462 -3.98 56.39 -13.21
N GLU A 463 -4.23 57.67 -13.13
CA GLU A 463 -3.51 58.70 -13.90
C GLU A 463 -2.00 58.65 -13.65
N LYS A 464 -1.58 58.46 -12.39
CA LYS A 464 -0.16 58.31 -12.06
C LYS A 464 0.43 57.05 -12.70
N LYS A 465 -0.29 55.93 -12.70
CA LYS A 465 0.17 54.67 -13.29
C LYS A 465 0.23 54.74 -14.82
N GLU A 466 -0.72 55.38 -15.45
CA GLU A 466 -0.71 55.63 -16.92
C GLU A 466 0.47 56.47 -17.34
N LYS A 467 0.77 57.54 -16.62
CA LYS A 467 1.96 58.36 -16.86
C LYS A 467 3.26 57.55 -16.72
N GLN A 468 3.37 56.72 -15.69
CA GLN A 468 4.53 55.85 -15.51
C GLN A 468 4.67 54.85 -16.66
N LYS A 469 3.58 54.22 -17.11
CA LYS A 469 3.58 53.31 -18.24
C LYS A 469 4.02 53.96 -19.54
N LEU A 470 3.54 55.19 -19.79
CA LEU A 470 3.95 55.98 -20.97
C LEU A 470 5.44 56.38 -20.92
N GLN A 471 6.00 56.65 -19.75
CA GLN A 471 7.42 56.94 -19.57
C GLN A 471 8.29 55.71 -19.81
N GLN A 472 7.88 54.53 -19.32
CA GLN A 472 8.59 53.24 -19.55
C GLN A 472 8.61 52.87 -21.04
N ASN A 473 7.49 53.06 -21.75
CA ASN A 473 7.40 52.78 -23.18
C ASN A 473 8.16 53.77 -24.06
N ARG A 474 8.66 54.89 -23.51
CA ARG A 474 9.46 55.89 -24.21
C ARG A 474 10.96 55.71 -24.03
N GLN A 475 11.42 54.80 -23.18
CA GLN A 475 12.83 54.40 -23.12
C GLN A 475 13.09 53.37 -24.21
N PRO A 476 13.97 53.65 -25.22
CA PRO A 476 14.33 52.65 -26.19
C PRO A 476 15.05 51.49 -25.47
N GLU A 477 14.71 50.28 -25.82
CA GLU A 477 15.48 49.09 -25.44
C GLU A 477 16.92 49.26 -25.94
N ASN A 478 17.81 49.67 -25.04
CA ASN A 478 19.23 49.52 -25.29
C ASN A 478 19.54 48.01 -25.23
N LYS A 479 19.61 47.41 -26.41
CA LYS A 479 20.20 46.10 -26.62
C LYS A 479 21.70 46.16 -26.46
#